data_a7bb77e679b0a145f9634386875bd4b8
#
_entry.id   a7bb77e679b0a145f9634386875bd4b8
#
_cell.length_a   1.000
_cell.length_b   1.000
_cell.length_c   1.000
_cell.angle_alpha   90.00
_cell.angle_beta   90.00
_cell.angle_gamma   90.00
#
_symmetry.space_group_name_H-M   'P 1'
#
loop_
_entity.id
_entity.type
_entity.pdbx_description
1 polymer ?
#
loop_
_entity_poly.entity_id
_entity_poly.type
_entity_poly.pdbx_seq_one_letter_code
_entity_poly.pdbx_strand_id
1 'polypeptide(L)'
;QCVAHCALMKTIGLGAGIIGISTAWHLRDRGHEVVVVDRQPDAALETSFANAAQISVSYCEPWANREAPLKALKWMFDKEAPLLFRPQLDWDQWRWGLKFLAQCNDTAFERNVQQIVALGAYSHAALKDLVASTGIEYNRLERGIAHFYTDQKSFDAAGHAVELMRKFGVQRRLVSRDELLKIEPAFKAYGDKITGGTYTSTDESGDARVFTQELARRCAARGAQFLYGHDVLRLNKIGDAIDSVAVIARNTGAGGQKDFILKADAFVVACGSYSAPLLRTVGVDLPIYPGKGYSATFPLLKPEGAPMVSTIDDGKKIAMSRLGNVLRVAGTIELGGFDMSLDSPVARARCHMLSRRIAEILPGVCDTRTPEEGGNPQYWTGLRPATPTNIPFIGQTRVGKLWVNAGHGTLGWTHGAGSGKAMAELLSGEVPAMNFGFLGVQAPRAVRGTVTA
;
A
#
# COMPACT_ATOMS: atom_id res chain seq x y z
N GLN A 1 19.17 -30.36 14.96
CA GLN A 1 19.15 -29.08 14.26
C GLN A 1 19.42 -27.98 15.31
N CYS A 2 20.64 -27.43 15.33
CA CYS A 2 20.96 -26.25 16.15
C CYS A 2 20.15 -25.08 15.61
N VAL A 3 19.13 -24.67 16.34
CA VAL A 3 18.52 -23.34 16.16
C VAL A 3 19.59 -22.36 16.62
N ALA A 4 20.26 -21.71 15.68
CA ALA A 4 21.13 -20.57 16.00
C ALA A 4 20.28 -19.56 16.74
N HIS A 5 20.51 -19.38 18.05
CA HIS A 5 19.88 -18.32 18.81
C HIS A 5 20.37 -17.00 18.22
N CYS A 6 19.54 -16.36 17.39
CA CYS A 6 19.82 -15.01 16.94
C CYS A 6 19.86 -14.10 18.20
N ALA A 7 20.93 -13.33 18.36
CA ALA A 7 21.04 -12.42 19.49
C ALA A 7 19.85 -11.44 19.47
N LEU A 8 19.24 -11.24 20.64
CA LEU A 8 18.18 -10.23 20.78
C LEU A 8 18.77 -8.85 20.51
N MET A 9 18.11 -8.09 19.66
CA MET A 9 18.56 -6.78 19.20
C MET A 9 17.59 -5.70 19.64
N LYS A 10 18.12 -4.52 19.89
CA LYS A 10 17.34 -3.29 19.96
C LYS A 10 17.15 -2.74 18.55
N THR A 11 15.91 -2.59 18.11
CA THR A 11 15.55 -2.08 16.79
C THR A 11 14.74 -0.80 16.90
N ILE A 12 15.12 0.21 16.11
CA ILE A 12 14.33 1.43 15.95
C ILE A 12 13.64 1.38 14.58
N GLY A 13 12.30 1.34 14.62
CA GLY A 13 11.43 1.49 13.45
C GLY A 13 11.09 2.96 13.23
N LEU A 14 11.29 3.46 12.01
CA LEU A 14 10.95 4.82 11.61
C LEU A 14 9.71 4.76 10.71
N GLY A 15 8.57 5.25 11.25
CA GLY A 15 7.25 5.21 10.64
C GLY A 15 6.30 4.20 11.30
N ALA A 16 5.11 4.67 11.68
CA ALA A 16 4.04 3.90 12.32
C ALA A 16 2.84 3.63 11.38
N GLY A 17 3.07 3.57 10.08
CA GLY A 17 2.09 3.01 9.12
C GLY A 17 1.99 1.49 9.25
N ILE A 18 1.09 0.87 8.48
CA ILE A 18 0.87 -0.59 8.49
C ILE A 18 2.19 -1.39 8.34
N ILE A 19 3.11 -0.92 7.51
CA ILE A 19 4.39 -1.58 7.28
C ILE A 19 5.28 -1.56 8.54
N GLY A 20 5.43 -0.38 9.16
CA GLY A 20 6.24 -0.21 10.37
C GLY A 20 5.66 -0.96 11.56
N ILE A 21 4.34 -0.89 11.77
CA ILE A 21 3.66 -1.56 12.88
C ILE A 21 3.68 -3.08 12.72
N SER A 22 3.45 -3.61 11.51
CA SER A 22 3.59 -5.05 11.25
C SER A 22 5.03 -5.53 11.48
N THR A 23 6.02 -4.72 11.09
CA THR A 23 7.43 -5.01 11.38
C THR A 23 7.69 -5.05 12.88
N ALA A 24 7.21 -4.04 13.61
CA ALA A 24 7.36 -3.95 15.08
C ALA A 24 6.72 -5.15 15.79
N TRP A 25 5.51 -5.55 15.37
CA TRP A 25 4.83 -6.71 15.91
C TRP A 25 5.65 -8.00 15.78
N HIS A 26 6.09 -8.31 14.56
CA HIS A 26 6.82 -9.56 14.30
C HIS A 26 8.22 -9.57 14.92
N LEU A 27 8.86 -8.40 15.10
CA LEU A 27 10.10 -8.27 15.88
C LEU A 27 9.86 -8.53 17.37
N ARG A 28 8.78 -7.96 17.94
CA ARG A 28 8.41 -8.20 19.34
C ARG A 28 8.05 -9.65 19.60
N ASP A 29 7.37 -10.30 18.65
CA ASP A 29 7.02 -11.71 18.72
C ASP A 29 8.27 -12.62 18.77
N ARG A 30 9.38 -12.16 18.19
CA ARG A 30 10.72 -12.79 18.25
C ARG A 30 11.57 -12.35 19.44
N GLY A 31 11.04 -11.50 20.33
CA GLY A 31 11.71 -11.08 21.56
C GLY A 31 12.61 -9.85 21.43
N HIS A 32 12.77 -9.27 20.24
CA HIS A 32 13.58 -8.06 20.04
C HIS A 32 13.02 -6.85 20.84
N GLU A 33 13.90 -5.98 21.33
CA GLU A 33 13.49 -4.66 21.86
C GLU A 33 13.13 -3.75 20.67
N VAL A 34 11.95 -3.14 20.71
CA VAL A 34 11.46 -2.30 19.61
C VAL A 34 11.02 -0.92 20.10
N VAL A 35 11.55 0.11 19.43
CA VAL A 35 11.08 1.49 19.55
C VAL A 35 10.60 1.95 18.19
N VAL A 36 9.38 2.49 18.10
CA VAL A 36 8.80 3.05 16.87
C VAL A 36 8.72 4.57 17.01
N VAL A 37 9.24 5.27 16.01
CA VAL A 37 9.20 6.75 15.92
C VAL A 37 8.27 7.15 14.79
N ASP A 38 7.31 8.04 15.07
CA ASP A 38 6.45 8.62 14.04
C ASP A 38 6.13 10.09 14.33
N ARG A 39 6.06 10.89 13.27
CA ARG A 39 5.75 12.31 13.36
C ARG A 39 4.29 12.60 13.69
N GLN A 40 3.41 11.66 13.49
CA GLN A 40 1.98 11.77 13.77
C GLN A 40 1.69 11.43 15.24
N PRO A 41 0.58 11.94 15.80
CA PRO A 41 0.22 11.70 17.21
C PRO A 41 -0.28 10.28 17.49
N ASP A 42 -0.49 9.44 16.47
CA ASP A 42 -0.89 8.04 16.59
C ASP A 42 -0.46 7.27 15.33
N ALA A 43 -0.58 5.94 15.37
CA ALA A 43 -0.32 5.07 14.22
C ALA A 43 -1.33 5.30 13.08
N ALA A 44 -0.90 5.00 11.85
CA ALA A 44 -1.74 4.96 10.63
C ALA A 44 -2.42 6.30 10.25
N LEU A 45 -1.84 7.43 10.58
CA LEU A 45 -2.41 8.75 10.25
C LEU A 45 -1.92 9.35 8.92
N GLU A 46 -1.15 8.58 8.13
CA GLU A 46 -0.75 8.98 6.77
C GLU A 46 -1.32 8.02 5.72
N THR A 47 -0.54 7.44 4.81
CA THR A 47 -1.03 6.60 3.70
C THR A 47 -1.90 5.41 4.15
N SER A 48 -1.75 4.95 5.39
CA SER A 48 -2.61 3.91 5.98
C SER A 48 -3.95 4.43 6.50
N PHE A 49 -4.20 5.75 6.53
CA PHE A 49 -5.38 6.37 7.15
C PHE A 49 -6.67 6.08 6.40
N ALA A 50 -6.70 6.36 5.09
CA ALA A 50 -7.92 6.28 4.29
C ALA A 50 -7.66 5.76 2.87
N ASN A 51 -6.97 4.63 2.77
CA ASN A 51 -6.78 3.90 1.53
C ASN A 51 -8.08 3.22 1.06
N ALA A 52 -8.01 2.43 -0.02
CA ALA A 52 -9.17 1.75 -0.61
C ALA A 52 -9.76 0.62 0.25
N ALA A 53 -9.17 0.31 1.40
CA ALA A 53 -9.57 -0.75 2.30
C ALA A 53 -9.57 -2.17 1.68
N GLN A 54 -8.89 -2.39 0.56
CA GLN A 54 -8.80 -3.66 -0.15
C GLN A 54 -7.53 -4.43 0.21
N ILE A 55 -7.68 -5.73 0.42
CA ILE A 55 -6.62 -6.73 0.51
C ILE A 55 -6.79 -7.61 -0.71
N SER A 56 -6.10 -7.25 -1.79
CA SER A 56 -6.33 -7.77 -3.14
C SER A 56 -5.07 -8.39 -3.72
N VAL A 57 -4.87 -9.67 -3.47
CA VAL A 57 -3.79 -10.45 -4.09
C VAL A 57 -4.03 -10.59 -5.59
N SER A 58 -5.30 -10.62 -5.99
CA SER A 58 -5.70 -10.76 -7.40
C SER A 58 -5.46 -9.52 -8.26
N TYR A 59 -5.18 -8.37 -7.66
CA TYR A 59 -4.91 -7.12 -8.37
C TYR A 59 -3.47 -6.65 -8.19
N CYS A 60 -2.56 -7.60 -7.95
CA CYS A 60 -1.12 -7.38 -7.85
C CYS A 60 -0.48 -7.23 -9.24
N GLU A 61 -0.93 -6.26 -10.02
CA GLU A 61 -0.39 -5.96 -11.35
C GLU A 61 0.46 -4.68 -11.30
N PRO A 62 1.69 -4.69 -11.88
CA PRO A 62 2.49 -3.48 -11.96
C PRO A 62 1.88 -2.48 -12.94
N TRP A 63 2.05 -1.18 -12.67
CA TRP A 63 1.60 -0.12 -13.56
C TRP A 63 2.41 -0.04 -14.84
N ALA A 64 3.70 -0.43 -14.76
CA ALA A 64 4.61 -0.45 -15.89
C ALA A 64 4.30 -1.65 -16.78
N ASN A 65 3.52 -1.44 -17.84
CA ASN A 65 3.22 -2.39 -18.89
C ASN A 65 3.42 -1.74 -20.26
N ARG A 66 3.41 -2.53 -21.33
CA ARG A 66 3.68 -2.08 -22.70
C ARG A 66 2.78 -0.94 -23.16
N GLU A 67 1.54 -0.86 -22.65
CA GLU A 67 0.57 0.16 -23.05
C GLU A 67 0.66 1.43 -22.19
N ALA A 68 1.31 1.36 -21.03
CA ALA A 68 1.34 2.44 -20.06
C ALA A 68 1.86 3.77 -20.62
N PRO A 69 2.92 3.83 -21.46
CA PRO A 69 3.40 5.09 -22.02
C PRO A 69 2.38 5.77 -22.92
N LEU A 70 1.68 5.01 -23.77
CA LEU A 70 0.64 5.55 -24.67
C LEU A 70 -0.59 6.02 -23.89
N LYS A 71 -1.00 5.25 -22.87
CA LYS A 71 -2.09 5.63 -21.97
C LYS A 71 -1.74 6.90 -21.18
N ALA A 72 -0.53 7.01 -20.67
CA ALA A 72 -0.08 8.19 -19.93
C ALA A 72 -0.11 9.45 -20.82
N LEU A 73 0.35 9.36 -22.08
CA LEU A 73 0.29 10.47 -23.02
C LEU A 73 -1.17 10.91 -23.29
N LYS A 74 -2.08 9.97 -23.50
CA LYS A 74 -3.51 10.27 -23.69
C LYS A 74 -4.12 10.93 -22.45
N TRP A 75 -3.77 10.46 -21.27
CA TRP A 75 -4.32 10.95 -20.01
C TRP A 75 -3.79 12.33 -19.58
N MET A 76 -2.67 12.79 -20.13
CA MET A 76 -2.16 14.14 -19.86
C MET A 76 -3.15 15.26 -20.24
N PHE A 77 -4.07 14.99 -21.17
CA PHE A 77 -5.07 15.94 -21.65
C PHE A 77 -6.45 15.75 -21.01
N ASP A 78 -6.62 14.73 -20.17
CA ASP A 78 -7.88 14.44 -19.49
C ASP A 78 -7.77 14.74 -17.99
N LYS A 79 -8.50 15.75 -17.52
CA LYS A 79 -8.50 16.18 -16.11
C LYS A 79 -9.10 15.15 -15.16
N GLU A 80 -9.94 14.23 -15.67
CA GLU A 80 -10.55 13.13 -14.90
C GLU A 80 -9.84 11.78 -15.09
N ALA A 81 -8.72 11.76 -15.81
CA ALA A 81 -7.95 10.54 -16.01
C ALA A 81 -7.53 9.88 -14.69
N PRO A 82 -7.45 8.53 -14.66
CA PRO A 82 -6.97 7.80 -13.49
C PRO A 82 -5.55 8.22 -13.05
N LEU A 83 -4.69 8.58 -13.98
CA LEU A 83 -3.33 9.07 -13.73
C LEU A 83 -3.20 10.50 -14.26
N LEU A 84 -2.74 11.41 -13.38
CA LEU A 84 -2.33 12.75 -13.74
C LEU A 84 -0.82 12.90 -13.50
N PHE A 85 -0.09 13.21 -14.54
CA PHE A 85 1.32 13.59 -14.44
C PHE A 85 1.43 15.12 -14.43
N ARG A 86 1.98 15.68 -13.34
CA ARG A 86 2.25 17.12 -13.20
C ARG A 86 3.77 17.35 -13.22
N PRO A 87 4.33 17.76 -14.36
CA PRO A 87 5.76 18.02 -14.44
C PRO A 87 6.22 19.01 -13.37
N GLN A 88 7.27 18.65 -12.64
CA GLN A 88 7.91 19.47 -11.64
C GLN A 88 9.37 19.69 -12.05
N LEU A 89 9.97 20.78 -11.57
CA LEU A 89 11.44 20.97 -11.62
C LEU A 89 12.10 20.12 -10.53
N ASP A 90 11.84 18.83 -10.56
CA ASP A 90 12.26 17.84 -9.58
C ASP A 90 12.99 16.69 -10.31
N TRP A 91 14.30 16.62 -10.13
CA TRP A 91 15.11 15.58 -10.76
C TRP A 91 14.67 14.16 -10.39
N ASP A 92 14.13 13.95 -9.20
CA ASP A 92 13.66 12.64 -8.75
C ASP A 92 12.45 12.18 -9.54
N GLN A 93 11.55 13.12 -9.90
CA GLN A 93 10.39 12.81 -10.74
C GLN A 93 10.83 12.28 -12.11
N TRP A 94 11.76 12.99 -12.76
CA TRP A 94 12.22 12.62 -14.09
C TRP A 94 13.03 11.32 -14.08
N ARG A 95 13.89 11.15 -13.10
CA ARG A 95 14.66 9.92 -12.93
C ARG A 95 13.76 8.71 -12.64
N TRP A 96 12.74 8.88 -11.79
CA TRP A 96 11.73 7.87 -11.54
C TRP A 96 10.96 7.53 -12.83
N GLY A 97 10.53 8.54 -13.57
CA GLY A 97 9.83 8.38 -14.87
C GLY A 97 10.65 7.61 -15.90
N LEU A 98 11.93 7.92 -16.06
CA LEU A 98 12.81 7.17 -16.96
C LEU A 98 12.98 5.71 -16.54
N LYS A 99 13.15 5.44 -15.24
CA LYS A 99 13.20 4.08 -14.70
C LYS A 99 11.87 3.33 -14.89
N PHE A 100 10.74 4.03 -14.76
CA PHE A 100 9.42 3.46 -15.03
C PHE A 100 9.25 3.08 -16.49
N LEU A 101 9.63 3.95 -17.43
CA LEU A 101 9.58 3.66 -18.86
C LEU A 101 10.45 2.45 -19.22
N ALA A 102 11.61 2.28 -18.60
CA ALA A 102 12.46 1.11 -18.80
C ALA A 102 11.82 -0.21 -18.34
N GLN A 103 10.80 -0.18 -17.48
CA GLN A 103 10.03 -1.35 -17.05
C GLN A 103 8.81 -1.64 -17.95
N CYS A 104 8.47 -0.75 -18.89
CA CYS A 104 7.29 -0.89 -19.74
C CYS A 104 7.51 -1.90 -20.91
N ASN A 105 7.81 -3.15 -20.56
CA ASN A 105 7.97 -4.27 -21.48
C ASN A 105 7.48 -5.60 -20.84
N ASP A 106 7.17 -6.59 -21.67
CA ASP A 106 6.52 -7.83 -21.23
C ASP A 106 7.40 -8.64 -20.26
N THR A 107 8.72 -8.73 -20.51
CA THR A 107 9.66 -9.47 -19.64
C THR A 107 9.75 -8.86 -18.24
N ALA A 108 9.86 -7.53 -18.15
CA ALA A 108 9.86 -6.84 -16.87
C ALA A 108 8.50 -6.97 -16.17
N PHE A 109 7.40 -6.88 -16.93
CA PHE A 109 6.05 -7.02 -16.42
C PHE A 109 5.84 -8.38 -15.74
N GLU A 110 6.11 -9.50 -16.44
CA GLU A 110 5.94 -10.85 -15.89
C GLU A 110 6.81 -11.09 -14.63
N ARG A 111 8.08 -10.68 -14.68
CA ARG A 111 8.99 -10.77 -13.52
C ARG A 111 8.45 -9.99 -12.32
N ASN A 112 7.94 -8.78 -12.57
CA ASN A 112 7.44 -7.92 -11.51
C ASN A 112 6.13 -8.48 -10.91
N VAL A 113 5.20 -8.97 -11.75
CA VAL A 113 3.98 -9.67 -11.31
C VAL A 113 4.32 -10.84 -10.39
N GLN A 114 5.26 -11.70 -10.78
CA GLN A 114 5.66 -12.87 -10.00
C GLN A 114 6.05 -12.48 -8.56
N GLN A 115 6.88 -11.46 -8.40
CA GLN A 115 7.34 -11.03 -7.08
C GLN A 115 6.23 -10.37 -6.26
N ILE A 116 5.42 -9.51 -6.91
CA ILE A 116 4.34 -8.79 -6.24
C ILE A 116 3.26 -9.78 -5.76
N VAL A 117 2.90 -10.77 -6.58
CA VAL A 117 1.94 -11.82 -6.21
C VAL A 117 2.50 -12.73 -5.12
N ALA A 118 3.78 -13.11 -5.20
CA ALA A 118 4.43 -13.93 -4.16
C ALA A 118 4.39 -13.22 -2.79
N LEU A 119 4.71 -11.92 -2.75
CA LEU A 119 4.60 -11.12 -1.53
C LEU A 119 3.15 -10.98 -1.08
N GLY A 120 2.21 -10.78 -2.01
CA GLY A 120 0.78 -10.68 -1.73
C GLY A 120 0.22 -11.94 -1.07
N ALA A 121 0.52 -13.12 -1.63
CA ALA A 121 0.09 -14.41 -1.08
C ALA A 121 0.71 -14.68 0.30
N TYR A 122 2.01 -14.42 0.47
CA TYR A 122 2.70 -14.52 1.75
C TYR A 122 2.11 -13.57 2.79
N SER A 123 1.78 -12.35 2.39
CA SER A 123 1.19 -11.35 3.26
C SER A 123 -0.24 -11.70 3.66
N HIS A 124 -1.04 -12.25 2.75
CA HIS A 124 -2.41 -12.64 3.05
C HIS A 124 -2.44 -13.78 4.09
N ALA A 125 -1.54 -14.76 3.98
CA ALA A 125 -1.38 -15.79 5.00
C ALA A 125 -0.96 -15.18 6.35
N ALA A 126 0.05 -14.31 6.36
CA ALA A 126 0.50 -13.63 7.58
C ALA A 126 -0.59 -12.77 8.22
N LEU A 127 -1.45 -12.10 7.42
CA LEU A 127 -2.59 -11.34 7.94
C LEU A 127 -3.61 -12.24 8.62
N LYS A 128 -3.94 -13.39 8.02
CA LYS A 128 -4.86 -14.37 8.63
C LYS A 128 -4.34 -14.89 9.96
N ASP A 129 -3.05 -15.21 10.03
CA ASP A 129 -2.38 -15.63 11.28
C ASP A 129 -2.44 -14.51 12.34
N LEU A 130 -2.18 -13.25 11.95
CA LEU A 130 -2.30 -12.10 12.83
C LEU A 130 -3.71 -11.93 13.37
N VAL A 131 -4.72 -11.98 12.50
CA VAL A 131 -6.13 -11.84 12.91
C VAL A 131 -6.51 -12.97 13.83
N ALA A 132 -6.17 -14.22 13.51
CA ALA A 132 -6.48 -15.38 14.34
C ALA A 132 -5.82 -15.30 15.73
N SER A 133 -4.57 -14.82 15.81
CA SER A 133 -3.83 -14.74 17.09
C SER A 133 -4.17 -13.51 17.93
N THR A 134 -4.66 -12.44 17.30
CA THR A 134 -4.93 -11.16 17.99
C THR A 134 -6.40 -10.87 18.22
N GLY A 135 -7.31 -11.45 17.43
CA GLY A 135 -8.73 -11.13 17.45
C GLY A 135 -9.04 -9.68 17.06
N ILE A 136 -8.20 -9.03 16.25
CA ILE A 136 -8.44 -7.63 15.83
C ILE A 136 -9.66 -7.55 14.93
N GLU A 137 -10.63 -6.71 15.33
CA GLU A 137 -11.79 -6.34 14.55
C GLU A 137 -11.51 -5.04 13.77
N TYR A 138 -11.68 -5.04 12.43
CA TYR A 138 -11.35 -3.90 11.57
C TYR A 138 -12.32 -3.73 10.39
N ASN A 139 -13.61 -3.96 10.64
CA ASN A 139 -14.66 -3.93 9.62
C ASN A 139 -14.37 -4.87 8.44
N ARG A 140 -13.79 -6.04 8.73
CA ARG A 140 -13.39 -7.04 7.74
C ARG A 140 -14.59 -7.65 7.04
N LEU A 141 -14.51 -7.76 5.72
CA LEU A 141 -15.48 -8.49 4.89
C LEU A 141 -14.71 -9.48 4.00
N GLU A 142 -14.89 -10.77 4.28
CA GLU A 142 -14.36 -11.90 3.49
C GLU A 142 -15.36 -12.29 2.40
N ARG A 143 -15.69 -11.33 1.53
CA ARG A 143 -16.68 -11.48 0.48
C ARG A 143 -16.09 -11.43 -0.93
N GLY A 144 -14.78 -11.51 -1.02
CA GLY A 144 -14.08 -11.36 -2.28
C GLY A 144 -13.98 -9.90 -2.76
N ILE A 145 -13.35 -9.74 -3.91
CA ILE A 145 -13.28 -8.47 -4.65
C ILE A 145 -13.77 -8.71 -6.08
N ALA A 146 -14.63 -7.80 -6.56
CA ALA A 146 -15.13 -7.78 -7.92
C ALA A 146 -14.57 -6.57 -8.67
N HIS A 147 -14.33 -6.72 -9.98
CA HIS A 147 -14.12 -5.61 -10.89
C HIS A 147 -15.28 -5.59 -11.88
N PHE A 148 -15.77 -4.42 -12.26
CA PHE A 148 -16.70 -4.29 -13.36
C PHE A 148 -16.14 -3.45 -14.49
N TYR A 149 -16.57 -3.76 -15.70
CA TYR A 149 -16.20 -3.12 -16.94
C TYR A 149 -17.45 -2.56 -17.63
N THR A 150 -17.34 -1.39 -18.23
CA THR A 150 -18.44 -0.69 -18.88
C THR A 150 -18.30 -0.65 -20.40
N ASP A 151 -17.26 -1.27 -20.94
CA ASP A 151 -17.06 -1.43 -22.39
C ASP A 151 -16.50 -2.82 -22.71
N GLN A 152 -16.86 -3.33 -23.90
CA GLN A 152 -16.51 -4.68 -24.34
C GLN A 152 -15.01 -4.87 -24.49
N LYS A 153 -14.31 -3.88 -25.03
CA LYS A 153 -12.87 -3.98 -25.27
C LYS A 153 -12.08 -4.17 -23.98
N SER A 154 -12.43 -3.41 -22.94
CA SER A 154 -11.79 -3.54 -21.62
C SER A 154 -12.16 -4.87 -20.95
N PHE A 155 -13.39 -5.35 -21.13
CA PHE A 155 -13.82 -6.63 -20.59
C PHE A 155 -13.09 -7.80 -21.29
N ASP A 156 -12.95 -7.77 -22.60
CA ASP A 156 -12.21 -8.79 -23.36
C ASP A 156 -10.72 -8.82 -22.93
N ALA A 157 -10.11 -7.63 -22.75
CA ALA A 157 -8.73 -7.51 -22.29
C ALA A 157 -8.53 -8.08 -20.87
N ALA A 158 -9.56 -8.08 -20.03
CA ALA A 158 -9.49 -8.65 -18.68
C ALA A 158 -9.23 -10.16 -18.68
N GLY A 159 -9.57 -10.87 -19.75
CA GLY A 159 -9.26 -12.30 -19.93
C GLY A 159 -7.76 -12.59 -19.84
N HIS A 160 -6.92 -11.74 -20.44
CA HIS A 160 -5.47 -11.90 -20.37
C HIS A 160 -4.93 -11.73 -18.93
N ALA A 161 -5.47 -10.75 -18.19
CA ALA A 161 -5.10 -10.53 -16.79
C ALA A 161 -5.52 -11.72 -15.92
N VAL A 162 -6.70 -12.30 -16.15
CA VAL A 162 -7.17 -13.52 -15.46
C VAL A 162 -6.23 -14.69 -15.70
N GLU A 163 -5.86 -14.96 -16.96
CA GLU A 163 -4.95 -16.05 -17.30
C GLU A 163 -3.55 -15.85 -16.70
N LEU A 164 -3.05 -14.62 -16.70
CA LEU A 164 -1.78 -14.29 -16.08
C LEU A 164 -1.82 -14.56 -14.56
N MET A 165 -2.85 -14.11 -13.86
CA MET A 165 -3.00 -14.32 -12.43
C MET A 165 -3.10 -15.81 -12.09
N ARG A 166 -3.77 -16.61 -12.91
CA ARG A 166 -3.86 -18.06 -12.74
C ARG A 166 -2.49 -18.76 -12.79
N LYS A 167 -1.56 -18.30 -13.65
CA LYS A 167 -0.19 -18.84 -13.70
C LYS A 167 0.54 -18.72 -12.34
N PHE A 168 0.15 -17.73 -11.54
CA PHE A 168 0.71 -17.49 -10.21
C PHE A 168 -0.19 -18.00 -9.07
N GLY A 169 -1.18 -18.85 -9.38
CA GLY A 169 -2.04 -19.49 -8.37
C GLY A 169 -3.20 -18.65 -7.87
N VAL A 170 -3.44 -17.47 -8.43
CA VAL A 170 -4.55 -16.59 -8.02
C VAL A 170 -5.85 -17.00 -8.72
N GLN A 171 -6.93 -17.20 -7.95
CA GLN A 171 -8.22 -17.70 -8.42
C GLN A 171 -9.13 -16.59 -8.93
N ARG A 172 -8.61 -15.68 -9.74
CA ARG A 172 -9.41 -14.65 -10.42
C ARG A 172 -10.14 -15.26 -11.61
N ARG A 173 -11.40 -14.93 -11.81
CA ARG A 173 -12.21 -15.44 -12.92
C ARG A 173 -13.04 -14.35 -13.59
N LEU A 174 -13.35 -14.53 -14.88
CA LEU A 174 -14.33 -13.72 -15.58
C LEU A 174 -15.73 -14.07 -15.10
N VAL A 175 -16.60 -13.06 -15.02
CA VAL A 175 -18.03 -13.20 -14.71
C VAL A 175 -18.85 -12.38 -15.69
N SER A 176 -20.00 -12.92 -16.10
CA SER A 176 -20.96 -12.16 -16.89
C SER A 176 -21.59 -11.03 -16.07
N ARG A 177 -22.25 -10.08 -16.72
CA ARG A 177 -23.03 -9.05 -16.05
C ARG A 177 -24.01 -9.65 -15.06
N ASP A 178 -24.80 -10.62 -15.49
CA ASP A 178 -25.86 -11.21 -14.66
C ASP A 178 -25.29 -11.98 -13.46
N GLU A 179 -24.15 -12.62 -13.62
CA GLU A 179 -23.43 -13.25 -12.52
C GLU A 179 -22.86 -12.22 -11.54
N LEU A 180 -22.28 -11.13 -12.05
CA LEU A 180 -21.79 -10.04 -11.21
C LEU A 180 -22.90 -9.42 -10.36
N LEU A 181 -24.09 -9.19 -10.95
CA LEU A 181 -25.26 -8.65 -10.24
C LEU A 181 -25.89 -9.65 -9.25
N LYS A 182 -25.59 -10.95 -9.37
CA LYS A 182 -25.90 -11.95 -8.33
C LYS A 182 -24.89 -11.93 -7.21
N ILE A 183 -23.59 -11.75 -7.52
CA ILE A 183 -22.51 -11.64 -6.54
C ILE A 183 -22.68 -10.37 -5.69
N GLU A 184 -22.98 -9.22 -6.36
CA GLU A 184 -23.19 -7.94 -5.69
C GLU A 184 -24.46 -7.24 -6.20
N PRO A 185 -25.60 -7.49 -5.56
CA PRO A 185 -26.89 -6.93 -5.97
C PRO A 185 -27.00 -5.40 -5.85
N ALA A 186 -26.13 -4.74 -5.08
CA ALA A 186 -26.15 -3.28 -4.91
C ALA A 186 -25.98 -2.54 -6.25
N PHE A 187 -25.36 -3.19 -7.24
CA PHE A 187 -25.13 -2.59 -8.57
C PHE A 187 -26.27 -2.77 -9.56
N LYS A 188 -27.44 -3.30 -9.15
CA LYS A 188 -28.58 -3.49 -10.05
C LYS A 188 -29.04 -2.20 -10.73
N ALA A 189 -29.04 -1.07 -10.00
CA ALA A 189 -29.43 0.22 -10.54
C ALA A 189 -28.46 0.74 -11.64
N TYR A 190 -27.23 0.26 -11.65
CA TYR A 190 -26.19 0.59 -12.64
C TYR A 190 -25.97 -0.55 -13.67
N GLY A 191 -26.70 -1.65 -13.53
CA GLY A 191 -26.47 -2.91 -14.24
C GLY A 191 -26.46 -2.80 -15.77
N ASP A 192 -27.31 -1.95 -16.34
CA ASP A 192 -27.41 -1.77 -17.81
C ASP A 192 -26.12 -1.17 -18.42
N LYS A 193 -25.30 -0.49 -17.61
CA LYS A 193 -24.01 0.06 -18.04
C LYS A 193 -22.85 -0.91 -17.85
N ILE A 194 -23.07 -2.06 -17.19
CA ILE A 194 -22.05 -3.07 -16.93
C ILE A 194 -22.03 -4.08 -18.09
N THR A 195 -20.88 -4.27 -18.71
CA THR A 195 -20.65 -5.29 -19.74
C THR A 195 -20.36 -6.66 -19.11
N GLY A 196 -19.56 -6.69 -18.07
CA GLY A 196 -19.15 -7.89 -17.35
C GLY A 196 -18.14 -7.53 -16.26
N GLY A 197 -17.53 -8.56 -15.66
CA GLY A 197 -16.59 -8.33 -14.56
C GLY A 197 -15.56 -9.43 -14.38
N THR A 198 -14.72 -9.24 -13.36
CA THR A 198 -13.92 -10.31 -12.77
C THR A 198 -14.24 -10.41 -11.28
N TYR A 199 -14.06 -11.62 -10.73
CA TYR A 199 -14.29 -11.85 -9.31
C TYR A 199 -13.23 -12.78 -8.74
N THR A 200 -12.79 -12.46 -7.51
CA THR A 200 -11.85 -13.28 -6.73
C THR A 200 -12.42 -13.46 -5.33
N SER A 201 -12.88 -14.65 -5.03
CA SER A 201 -13.55 -14.95 -3.75
C SER A 201 -12.61 -14.99 -2.55
N THR A 202 -11.31 -15.16 -2.78
CA THR A 202 -10.28 -15.24 -1.73
C THR A 202 -9.74 -13.89 -1.28
N ASP A 203 -10.01 -12.83 -2.02
CA ASP A 203 -9.67 -11.46 -1.63
C ASP A 203 -10.65 -10.96 -0.56
N GLU A 204 -10.28 -9.91 0.14
CA GLU A 204 -11.08 -9.37 1.24
C GLU A 204 -10.93 -7.85 1.35
N SER A 205 -11.73 -7.24 2.21
CA SER A 205 -11.62 -5.82 2.54
C SER A 205 -11.66 -5.59 4.05
N GLY A 206 -11.12 -4.46 4.50
CA GLY A 206 -11.12 -4.07 5.90
C GLY A 206 -10.36 -2.78 6.14
N ASP A 207 -10.61 -2.14 7.27
CA ASP A 207 -10.04 -0.84 7.61
C ASP A 207 -8.58 -0.96 8.05
N ALA A 208 -7.66 -0.55 7.17
CA ALA A 208 -6.22 -0.57 7.42
C ALA A 208 -5.82 0.30 8.61
N ARG A 209 -6.50 1.44 8.84
CA ARG A 209 -6.24 2.32 9.98
C ARG A 209 -6.58 1.63 11.28
N VAL A 210 -7.81 1.13 11.39
CA VAL A 210 -8.29 0.44 12.60
C VAL A 210 -7.39 -0.75 12.91
N PHE A 211 -7.10 -1.59 11.93
CA PHE A 211 -6.20 -2.72 12.08
C PHE A 211 -4.82 -2.30 12.60
N THR A 212 -4.22 -1.27 11.99
CA THR A 212 -2.86 -0.83 12.34
C THR A 212 -2.80 -0.24 13.74
N GLN A 213 -3.79 0.57 14.12
CA GLN A 213 -3.88 1.16 15.48
C GLN A 213 -4.09 0.09 16.53
N GLU A 214 -4.96 -0.89 16.29
CA GLU A 214 -5.18 -2.01 17.19
C GLU A 214 -3.92 -2.88 17.34
N LEU A 215 -3.22 -3.14 16.24
CA LEU A 215 -1.96 -3.89 16.26
C LEU A 215 -0.87 -3.13 17.04
N ALA A 216 -0.80 -1.80 16.87
CA ALA A 216 0.13 -0.95 17.61
C ALA A 216 -0.11 -1.00 19.13
N ARG A 217 -1.39 -0.92 19.57
CA ARG A 217 -1.76 -1.05 20.99
C ARG A 217 -1.34 -2.39 21.57
N ARG A 218 -1.56 -3.49 20.81
CA ARG A 218 -1.14 -4.83 21.24
C ARG A 218 0.38 -4.97 21.26
N CYS A 219 1.07 -4.33 20.32
CA CYS A 219 2.52 -4.28 20.28
C CYS A 219 3.09 -3.54 21.51
N ALA A 220 2.47 -2.40 21.90
CA ALA A 220 2.81 -1.67 23.11
C ALA A 220 2.58 -2.51 24.38
N ALA A 221 1.45 -3.24 24.46
CA ALA A 221 1.18 -4.16 25.57
C ALA A 221 2.20 -5.31 25.70
N ARG A 222 2.90 -5.62 24.59
CA ARG A 222 4.04 -6.57 24.57
C ARG A 222 5.40 -5.90 24.81
N GLY A 223 5.42 -4.61 25.21
CA GLY A 223 6.62 -3.86 25.59
C GLY A 223 7.34 -3.14 24.44
N ALA A 224 6.72 -2.97 23.28
CA ALA A 224 7.22 -2.00 22.30
C ALA A 224 7.00 -0.56 22.79
N GLN A 225 7.96 0.31 22.53
CA GLN A 225 7.87 1.74 22.87
C GLN A 225 7.47 2.53 21.62
N PHE A 226 6.62 3.55 21.82
CA PHE A 226 6.18 4.43 20.73
C PHE A 226 6.49 5.88 21.04
N LEU A 227 7.23 6.51 20.15
CA LEU A 227 7.55 7.94 20.18
C LEU A 227 6.73 8.62 19.08
N TYR A 228 5.45 8.82 19.35
CA TYR A 228 4.55 9.57 18.49
C TYR A 228 4.80 11.08 18.61
N GLY A 229 4.47 11.85 17.56
CA GLY A 229 4.68 13.29 17.52
C GLY A 229 6.17 13.69 17.44
N HIS A 230 7.03 12.80 16.90
CA HIS A 230 8.46 13.06 16.77
C HIS A 230 8.90 12.98 15.32
N ASP A 231 9.52 14.06 14.83
CA ASP A 231 10.17 14.07 13.52
C ASP A 231 11.54 13.40 13.59
N VAL A 232 11.84 12.60 12.57
CA VAL A 232 13.17 12.08 12.31
C VAL A 232 13.95 13.18 11.58
N LEU A 233 14.95 13.75 12.24
CA LEU A 233 15.76 14.83 11.67
C LEU A 233 16.84 14.30 10.74
N ARG A 234 17.59 13.29 11.19
CA ARG A 234 18.70 12.71 10.44
C ARG A 234 19.11 11.34 10.97
N LEU A 235 19.69 10.56 10.09
CA LEU A 235 20.45 9.36 10.43
C LEU A 235 21.93 9.76 10.61
N ASN A 236 22.51 9.44 11.76
CA ASN A 236 23.92 9.73 12.02
C ASN A 236 24.75 8.48 11.64
N LYS A 237 25.71 8.68 10.73
CA LYS A 237 26.58 7.62 10.22
C LYS A 237 27.99 7.76 10.81
N ILE A 238 28.57 6.65 11.28
CA ILE A 238 29.98 6.53 11.68
C ILE A 238 30.60 5.40 10.87
N GLY A 239 31.65 5.70 10.11
CA GLY A 239 32.19 4.75 9.13
C GLY A 239 31.13 4.34 8.11
N ASP A 240 30.93 3.04 7.93
CA ASP A 240 29.96 2.49 6.97
C ASP A 240 28.63 2.04 7.60
N ALA A 241 28.37 2.40 8.86
CA ALA A 241 27.16 2.00 9.57
C ALA A 241 26.42 3.18 10.21
N ILE A 242 25.11 3.03 10.44
CA ILE A 242 24.34 3.98 11.25
C ILE A 242 24.69 3.75 12.73
N ASP A 243 25.10 4.83 13.40
CA ASP A 243 25.33 4.87 14.85
C ASP A 243 24.03 5.18 15.61
N SER A 244 23.28 6.13 15.09
CA SER A 244 22.13 6.67 15.80
C SER A 244 21.15 7.40 14.88
N VAL A 245 19.97 7.74 15.42
CA VAL A 245 19.00 8.64 14.77
C VAL A 245 18.72 9.83 15.68
N ALA A 246 18.74 11.03 15.10
CA ALA A 246 18.33 12.25 15.78
C ALA A 246 16.85 12.51 15.56
N VAL A 247 16.11 12.74 16.63
CA VAL A 247 14.67 12.98 16.62
C VAL A 247 14.31 14.24 17.40
N ILE A 248 13.19 14.87 17.08
CA ILE A 248 12.69 16.06 17.76
C ILE A 248 11.18 15.99 17.93
N ALA A 249 10.66 16.36 19.10
CA ALA A 249 9.22 16.41 19.36
C ALA A 249 8.59 17.58 18.57
N ARG A 250 7.42 17.38 17.95
CA ARG A 250 6.75 18.38 17.09
C ARG A 250 6.10 19.52 17.85
N ASN A 251 5.47 19.30 18.97
CA ASN A 251 4.58 20.26 19.63
C ASN A 251 5.00 20.50 21.08
N THR A 252 6.19 21.02 21.30
CA THR A 252 6.55 21.58 22.61
C THR A 252 6.49 23.09 22.48
N GLY A 253 5.54 23.76 23.17
CA GLY A 253 5.40 25.22 23.15
C GLY A 253 6.71 26.00 23.27
N ALA A 254 6.66 27.32 23.34
CA ALA A 254 7.76 28.28 23.15
C ALA A 254 9.09 28.11 23.99
N GLY A 255 9.32 26.98 24.62
CA GLY A 255 10.58 26.59 25.25
C GLY A 255 11.39 25.70 24.31
N GLY A 256 12.54 26.18 23.87
CA GLY A 256 13.40 25.61 22.83
C GLY A 256 13.45 24.07 22.77
N GLN A 257 13.01 23.53 21.68
CA GLN A 257 13.03 22.10 21.35
C GLN A 257 14.47 21.63 21.28
N LYS A 258 14.86 20.65 22.11
CA LYS A 258 16.13 19.95 21.96
C LYS A 258 15.91 18.66 21.20
N ASP A 259 16.71 18.42 20.17
CA ASP A 259 16.83 17.09 19.58
C ASP A 259 17.48 16.14 20.59
N PHE A 260 17.10 14.87 20.50
CA PHE A 260 17.75 13.81 21.27
C PHE A 260 18.10 12.63 20.35
N ILE A 261 19.04 11.84 20.82
CA ILE A 261 19.66 10.79 20.03
C ILE A 261 19.18 9.43 20.52
N LEU A 262 18.73 8.61 19.59
CA LEU A 262 18.38 7.22 19.84
C LEU A 262 19.44 6.30 19.22
N LYS A 263 19.93 5.35 20.01
CA LYS A 263 20.89 4.31 19.59
C LYS A 263 20.23 2.94 19.57
N ALA A 264 20.64 2.12 18.59
CA ALA A 264 20.13 0.75 18.41
C ALA A 264 21.14 -0.13 17.67
N ASP A 265 20.84 -1.43 17.62
CA ASP A 265 21.57 -2.42 16.84
C ASP A 265 21.10 -2.43 15.37
N ALA A 266 19.83 -2.05 15.13
CA ALA A 266 19.26 -1.95 13.79
C ALA A 266 18.27 -0.78 13.68
N PHE A 267 18.21 -0.16 12.49
CA PHE A 267 17.30 0.92 12.13
C PHE A 267 16.50 0.50 10.90
N VAL A 268 15.18 0.49 10.99
CA VAL A 268 14.28 0.10 9.88
C VAL A 268 13.53 1.33 9.39
N VAL A 269 13.78 1.74 8.16
CA VAL A 269 13.07 2.87 7.52
C VAL A 269 11.80 2.35 6.85
N ALA A 270 10.63 2.76 7.39
CA ALA A 270 9.29 2.44 6.91
C ALA A 270 8.40 3.70 6.75
N CYS A 271 9.02 4.82 6.35
CA CYS A 271 8.40 6.14 6.26
C CYS A 271 7.61 6.38 4.94
N GLY A 272 7.13 5.32 4.28
CA GLY A 272 6.41 5.45 3.02
C GLY A 272 7.18 6.24 1.97
N SER A 273 6.56 7.26 1.37
CA SER A 273 7.19 8.12 0.36
C SER A 273 8.37 8.95 0.90
N TYR A 274 8.39 9.21 2.20
CA TYR A 274 9.48 9.96 2.86
C TYR A 274 10.72 9.10 3.12
N SER A 275 10.67 7.81 2.84
CA SER A 275 11.83 6.91 3.00
C SER A 275 12.98 7.28 2.05
N ALA A 276 12.69 7.61 0.79
CA ALA A 276 13.73 7.92 -0.19
C ALA A 276 14.56 9.19 0.17
N PRO A 277 13.94 10.35 0.51
CA PRO A 277 14.69 11.52 0.96
C PRO A 277 15.56 11.24 2.20
N LEU A 278 15.03 10.52 3.19
CA LEU A 278 15.75 10.18 4.40
C LEU A 278 16.96 9.27 4.11
N LEU A 279 16.77 8.21 3.34
CA LEU A 279 17.82 7.26 2.98
C LEU A 279 18.95 7.90 2.16
N ARG A 280 18.61 8.89 1.32
CA ARG A 280 19.60 9.60 0.50
C ARG A 280 20.61 10.39 1.34
N THR A 281 20.21 10.89 2.51
CA THR A 281 21.12 11.62 3.42
C THR A 281 22.34 10.80 3.86
N VAL A 282 22.21 9.46 3.81
CA VAL A 282 23.28 8.52 4.17
C VAL A 282 23.82 7.74 2.97
N GLY A 283 23.48 8.20 1.75
CA GLY A 283 24.00 7.66 0.50
C GLY A 283 23.23 6.48 -0.05
N VAL A 284 22.06 6.09 0.51
CA VAL A 284 21.20 5.04 -0.03
C VAL A 284 20.14 5.69 -0.94
N ASP A 285 20.24 5.40 -2.24
CA ASP A 285 19.37 6.00 -3.25
C ASP A 285 18.41 4.96 -3.82
N LEU A 286 17.13 5.05 -3.41
CA LEU A 286 16.07 4.18 -3.86
C LEU A 286 15.01 4.98 -4.66
N PRO A 287 14.58 4.48 -5.83
CA PRO A 287 13.62 5.18 -6.68
C PRO A 287 12.18 5.03 -6.13
N ILE A 288 11.89 5.66 -5.00
CA ILE A 288 10.55 5.77 -4.44
C ILE A 288 10.06 7.20 -4.68
N TYR A 289 8.95 7.37 -5.39
CA TYR A 289 8.36 8.66 -5.69
C TYR A 289 6.93 8.75 -5.17
N PRO A 290 6.48 9.91 -4.64
CA PRO A 290 5.14 10.04 -4.09
C PRO A 290 4.09 10.07 -5.21
N GLY A 291 3.12 9.19 -5.09
CA GLY A 291 1.90 9.20 -5.90
C GLY A 291 0.70 9.63 -5.05
N LYS A 292 0.27 10.89 -5.22
CA LYS A 292 -0.88 11.44 -4.48
C LYS A 292 -2.15 10.74 -4.90
N GLY A 293 -2.82 10.08 -3.97
CA GLY A 293 -4.10 9.43 -4.16
C GLY A 293 -5.21 10.18 -3.44
N TYR A 294 -6.44 9.97 -3.88
CA TYR A 294 -7.62 10.61 -3.32
C TYR A 294 -8.58 9.57 -2.79
N SER A 295 -9.24 9.86 -1.68
CA SER A 295 -10.36 9.08 -1.20
C SER A 295 -11.47 9.96 -0.64
N ALA A 296 -12.67 9.39 -0.60
CA ALA A 296 -13.84 9.95 0.04
C ALA A 296 -14.49 8.87 0.91
N THR A 297 -14.97 9.26 2.07
CA THR A 297 -15.74 8.38 2.95
C THR A 297 -17.14 8.97 3.10
N PHE A 298 -18.14 8.22 2.65
CA PHE A 298 -19.53 8.67 2.61
C PHE A 298 -20.34 7.94 3.68
N PRO A 299 -21.14 8.64 4.50
CA PRO A 299 -22.14 8.01 5.37
C PRO A 299 -23.16 7.24 4.53
N LEU A 300 -23.54 6.03 4.99
CA LEU A 300 -24.62 5.27 4.37
C LEU A 300 -25.97 5.82 4.81
N LEU A 301 -26.82 6.18 3.84
CA LEU A 301 -28.21 6.57 4.06
C LEU A 301 -29.14 5.34 4.06
N LYS A 302 -28.78 4.33 3.24
CA LYS A 302 -29.48 3.05 3.13
C LYS A 302 -28.48 1.90 3.24
N PRO A 303 -28.13 1.47 4.46
CA PRO A 303 -27.14 0.42 4.68
C PRO A 303 -27.45 -0.90 3.99
N GLU A 304 -28.74 -1.22 3.81
CA GLU A 304 -29.22 -2.43 3.13
C GLU A 304 -28.95 -2.40 1.61
N GLY A 305 -28.80 -1.22 1.01
CA GLY A 305 -28.45 -1.03 -0.40
C GLY A 305 -26.95 -0.89 -0.67
N ALA A 306 -26.13 -0.91 0.39
CA ALA A 306 -24.68 -0.74 0.25
C ALA A 306 -23.99 -2.05 -0.14
N PRO A 307 -22.93 -2.00 -0.98
CA PRO A 307 -22.24 -3.21 -1.41
C PRO A 307 -21.57 -3.93 -0.24
N MET A 308 -21.65 -5.26 -0.26
CA MET A 308 -20.96 -6.15 0.68
C MET A 308 -19.67 -6.71 0.08
N VAL A 309 -19.58 -6.79 -1.23
CA VAL A 309 -18.37 -7.15 -1.97
C VAL A 309 -17.61 -5.88 -2.31
N SER A 310 -16.35 -5.80 -1.91
CA SER A 310 -15.52 -4.68 -2.34
C SER A 310 -15.34 -4.72 -3.85
N THR A 311 -15.45 -3.56 -4.51
CA THR A 311 -15.55 -3.51 -5.97
C THR A 311 -14.66 -2.43 -6.54
N ILE A 312 -14.17 -2.68 -7.76
CA ILE A 312 -13.39 -1.73 -8.55
C ILE A 312 -14.15 -1.40 -9.85
N ASP A 313 -14.40 -0.12 -10.07
CA ASP A 313 -14.69 0.42 -11.39
C ASP A 313 -13.39 0.44 -12.19
N ASP A 314 -13.19 -0.54 -13.06
CA ASP A 314 -11.90 -0.70 -13.75
C ASP A 314 -11.63 0.43 -14.73
N GLY A 315 -12.65 0.97 -15.37
CA GLY A 315 -12.51 2.08 -16.33
C GLY A 315 -12.04 3.38 -15.70
N LYS A 316 -12.48 3.66 -14.48
CA LYS A 316 -12.10 4.88 -13.73
C LYS A 316 -11.01 4.62 -12.68
N LYS A 317 -10.62 3.36 -12.47
CA LYS A 317 -9.66 2.95 -11.42
C LYS A 317 -10.07 3.45 -10.03
N ILE A 318 -11.35 3.29 -9.72
CA ILE A 318 -11.97 3.68 -8.45
C ILE A 318 -12.39 2.41 -7.71
N ALA A 319 -11.84 2.22 -6.53
CA ALA A 319 -12.22 1.15 -5.62
C ALA A 319 -13.23 1.65 -4.60
N MET A 320 -14.19 0.81 -4.22
CA MET A 320 -15.20 1.09 -3.21
C MET A 320 -15.34 -0.09 -2.26
N SER A 321 -15.30 0.19 -0.95
CA SER A 321 -15.37 -0.80 0.12
C SER A 321 -16.25 -0.31 1.25
N ARG A 322 -17.14 -1.15 1.72
CA ARG A 322 -17.96 -0.87 2.91
C ARG A 322 -17.13 -1.07 4.18
N LEU A 323 -17.20 -0.11 5.09
CA LEU A 323 -16.57 -0.15 6.41
C LEU A 323 -17.63 0.18 7.48
N GLY A 324 -18.34 -0.84 7.96
CA GLY A 324 -19.46 -0.64 8.87
C GLY A 324 -20.58 0.20 8.24
N ASN A 325 -20.81 1.40 8.78
CA ASN A 325 -21.85 2.34 8.32
C ASN A 325 -21.36 3.40 7.33
N VAL A 326 -20.20 3.21 6.73
CA VAL A 326 -19.68 4.14 5.71
C VAL A 326 -19.22 3.36 4.47
N LEU A 327 -19.22 4.06 3.32
CA LEU A 327 -18.60 3.60 2.09
C LEU A 327 -17.29 4.37 1.87
N ARG A 328 -16.16 3.67 1.87
CA ARG A 328 -14.86 4.19 1.48
C ARG A 328 -14.70 4.06 -0.03
N VAL A 329 -14.39 5.16 -0.66
CA VAL A 329 -14.13 5.23 -2.11
C VAL A 329 -12.76 5.84 -2.32
N ALA A 330 -11.89 5.15 -3.06
CA ALA A 330 -10.54 5.63 -3.31
C ALA A 330 -10.14 5.35 -4.75
N GLY A 331 -9.43 6.27 -5.35
CA GLY A 331 -8.99 6.09 -6.73
C GLY A 331 -8.03 7.15 -7.16
N THR A 332 -7.69 7.08 -8.42
CA THR A 332 -6.83 8.02 -9.14
C THR A 332 -5.46 8.23 -8.51
N ILE A 333 -4.52 8.73 -9.27
CA ILE A 333 -3.18 9.04 -8.80
C ILE A 333 -2.66 10.30 -9.50
N GLU A 334 -1.94 11.13 -8.76
CA GLU A 334 -1.27 12.31 -9.26
C GLU A 334 0.22 12.22 -8.94
N LEU A 335 1.07 12.33 -9.94
CA LEU A 335 2.53 12.41 -9.80
C LEU A 335 2.93 13.88 -9.86
N GLY A 336 3.02 14.55 -8.70
CA GLY A 336 3.26 15.98 -8.57
C GLY A 336 4.03 16.37 -7.31
N GLY A 337 4.87 15.47 -6.78
CA GLY A 337 5.69 15.72 -5.58
C GLY A 337 4.93 15.47 -4.27
N PHE A 338 5.35 16.16 -3.21
CA PHE A 338 4.92 15.91 -1.83
C PHE A 338 3.73 16.78 -1.38
N ASP A 339 3.09 17.53 -2.29
CA ASP A 339 1.92 18.35 -1.95
C ASP A 339 0.72 17.47 -1.58
N MET A 340 0.24 17.60 -0.34
CA MET A 340 -0.93 16.89 0.19
C MET A 340 -2.16 17.79 0.34
N SER A 341 -2.12 19.04 -0.13
CA SER A 341 -3.26 19.96 -0.03
C SER A 341 -4.45 19.44 -0.84
N LEU A 342 -5.65 19.58 -0.27
CA LEU A 342 -6.93 19.37 -0.96
C LEU A 342 -7.52 20.68 -1.52
N ASP A 343 -6.88 21.82 -1.25
CA ASP A 343 -7.43 23.16 -1.57
C ASP A 343 -7.26 23.55 -3.03
N SER A 344 -6.39 22.87 -3.78
CA SER A 344 -6.21 23.16 -5.19
C SER A 344 -7.46 22.82 -6.02
N PRO A 345 -7.77 23.59 -7.09
CA PRO A 345 -8.91 23.28 -7.97
C PRO A 345 -8.88 21.85 -8.53
N VAL A 346 -7.69 21.34 -8.81
CA VAL A 346 -7.50 19.96 -9.30
C VAL A 346 -7.86 18.94 -8.22
N ALA A 347 -7.40 19.14 -6.98
CA ALA A 347 -7.70 18.24 -5.88
C ALA A 347 -9.21 18.22 -5.57
N ARG A 348 -9.85 19.40 -5.50
CA ARG A 348 -11.31 19.49 -5.31
C ARG A 348 -12.07 18.77 -6.42
N ALA A 349 -11.70 19.01 -7.70
CA ALA A 349 -12.35 18.35 -8.82
C ALA A 349 -12.26 16.81 -8.75
N ARG A 350 -11.12 16.27 -8.30
CA ARG A 350 -10.93 14.83 -8.10
C ARG A 350 -11.78 14.29 -6.95
N CYS A 351 -11.87 15.00 -5.83
CA CYS A 351 -12.77 14.65 -4.73
C CYS A 351 -14.24 14.64 -5.17
N HIS A 352 -14.68 15.69 -5.86
CA HIS A 352 -16.06 15.81 -6.37
C HIS A 352 -16.36 14.74 -7.46
N MET A 353 -15.36 14.33 -8.24
CA MET A 353 -15.51 13.24 -9.19
C MET A 353 -15.83 11.91 -8.48
N LEU A 354 -15.23 11.63 -7.31
CA LEU A 354 -15.59 10.47 -6.50
C LEU A 354 -17.05 10.53 -6.05
N SER A 355 -17.52 11.71 -5.57
CA SER A 355 -18.91 11.92 -5.17
C SER A 355 -19.89 11.68 -6.33
N ARG A 356 -19.65 12.30 -7.48
CA ARG A 356 -20.50 12.11 -8.70
C ARG A 356 -20.52 10.65 -9.14
N ARG A 357 -19.35 9.98 -9.11
CA ARG A 357 -19.29 8.59 -9.56
C ARG A 357 -20.08 7.65 -8.66
N ILE A 358 -20.05 7.84 -7.35
CA ILE A 358 -20.84 7.03 -6.43
C ILE A 358 -22.33 7.36 -6.51
N ALA A 359 -22.72 8.62 -6.68
CA ALA A 359 -24.11 8.99 -6.92
C ALA A 359 -24.70 8.30 -8.17
N GLU A 360 -23.87 8.13 -9.20
CA GLU A 360 -24.26 7.43 -10.44
C GLU A 360 -24.40 5.90 -10.23
N ILE A 361 -23.43 5.27 -9.55
CA ILE A 361 -23.37 3.81 -9.39
C ILE A 361 -24.37 3.33 -8.32
N LEU A 362 -24.49 4.06 -7.21
CA LEU A 362 -25.28 3.70 -6.03
C LEU A 362 -26.25 4.83 -5.66
N PRO A 363 -27.24 5.14 -6.52
CA PRO A 363 -28.12 6.30 -6.31
C PRO A 363 -28.91 6.19 -5.00
N GLY A 364 -28.75 7.21 -4.14
CA GLY A 364 -29.45 7.34 -2.87
C GLY A 364 -29.02 6.36 -1.77
N VAL A 365 -27.95 5.60 -1.96
CA VAL A 365 -27.38 4.68 -0.95
C VAL A 365 -26.48 5.43 0.04
N CYS A 366 -25.72 6.41 -0.45
CA CYS A 366 -24.79 7.21 0.35
C CYS A 366 -25.14 8.70 0.28
N ASP A 367 -24.75 9.48 1.28
CA ASP A 367 -24.74 10.94 1.16
C ASP A 367 -23.50 11.37 0.35
N THR A 368 -23.71 11.53 -0.94
CA THR A 368 -22.66 11.89 -1.90
C THR A 368 -22.60 13.39 -2.20
N ARG A 369 -23.42 14.20 -1.52
CA ARG A 369 -23.40 15.66 -1.68
C ARG A 369 -22.03 16.19 -1.30
N THR A 370 -21.55 17.15 -2.08
CA THR A 370 -20.31 17.88 -1.75
C THR A 370 -20.54 18.85 -0.59
N PRO A 371 -19.48 19.40 0.05
CA PRO A 371 -19.66 20.40 1.09
C PRO A 371 -20.46 21.63 0.62
N GLU A 372 -20.28 22.05 -0.64
CA GLU A 372 -21.02 23.16 -1.26
C GLU A 372 -22.53 22.85 -1.43
N GLU A 373 -22.88 21.57 -1.54
CA GLU A 373 -24.26 21.08 -1.62
C GLU A 373 -24.85 20.75 -0.23
N GLY A 374 -24.10 21.03 0.84
CA GLY A 374 -24.51 20.77 2.22
C GLY A 374 -24.30 19.32 2.67
N GLY A 375 -23.49 18.55 1.95
CA GLY A 375 -23.03 17.23 2.38
C GLY A 375 -21.81 17.30 3.29
N ASN A 376 -21.43 16.15 3.86
CA ASN A 376 -20.24 16.04 4.71
C ASN A 376 -19.40 14.79 4.36
N PRO A 377 -18.95 14.64 3.10
CA PRO A 377 -18.02 13.58 2.75
C PRO A 377 -16.65 13.86 3.38
N GLN A 378 -16.04 12.85 3.95
CA GLN A 378 -14.67 12.98 4.45
C GLN A 378 -13.70 12.76 3.29
N TYR A 379 -13.29 13.84 2.64
CA TYR A 379 -12.25 13.80 1.62
C TYR A 379 -10.87 13.70 2.28
N TRP A 380 -10.02 12.89 1.67
CA TRP A 380 -8.66 12.68 2.14
C TRP A 380 -7.69 12.43 0.98
N THR A 381 -6.43 12.73 1.22
CA THR A 381 -5.33 12.45 0.30
C THR A 381 -4.14 11.84 1.02
N GLY A 382 -3.36 11.03 0.33
CA GLY A 382 -2.12 10.45 0.85
C GLY A 382 -1.16 10.09 -0.26
N LEU A 383 0.11 9.97 0.10
CA LEU A 383 1.23 9.75 -0.82
C LEU A 383 1.57 8.25 -0.88
N ARG A 384 1.20 7.60 -1.96
CA ARG A 384 1.60 6.21 -2.24
C ARG A 384 3.09 6.18 -2.57
N PRO A 385 3.90 5.37 -1.87
CA PRO A 385 5.33 5.25 -2.15
C PRO A 385 5.58 4.39 -3.40
N ALA A 386 5.48 5.00 -4.59
CA ALA A 386 5.55 4.29 -5.85
C ALA A 386 6.99 3.98 -6.26
N THR A 387 7.26 2.73 -6.62
CA THR A 387 8.50 2.32 -7.28
C THR A 387 8.26 2.08 -8.77
N PRO A 388 9.27 2.20 -9.64
CA PRO A 388 9.12 1.95 -11.07
C PRO A 388 8.67 0.54 -11.41
N THR A 389 8.98 -0.44 -10.57
CA THR A 389 8.66 -1.86 -10.73
C THR A 389 7.37 -2.26 -10.03
N ASN A 390 6.79 -1.41 -9.18
CA ASN A 390 5.79 -1.73 -8.17
C ASN A 390 6.23 -2.75 -7.10
N ILE A 391 7.51 -3.19 -7.11
CA ILE A 391 8.09 -4.06 -6.10
C ILE A 391 8.62 -3.18 -4.97
N PRO A 392 8.25 -3.43 -3.69
CA PRO A 392 8.82 -2.72 -2.56
C PRO A 392 10.27 -3.14 -2.29
N PHE A 393 11.00 -2.28 -1.59
CA PHE A 393 12.33 -2.57 -1.09
C PHE A 393 12.22 -3.10 0.34
N ILE A 394 12.61 -4.36 0.53
CA ILE A 394 12.58 -5.05 1.82
C ILE A 394 13.95 -5.68 2.04
N GLY A 395 14.64 -5.33 3.14
CA GLY A 395 15.91 -5.93 3.53
C GLY A 395 16.98 -4.94 3.97
N GLN A 396 18.21 -5.44 4.07
CA GLN A 396 19.35 -4.66 4.53
C GLN A 396 19.93 -3.81 3.38
N THR A 397 20.24 -2.56 3.67
CA THR A 397 20.94 -1.69 2.73
C THR A 397 22.45 -1.96 2.75
N ARG A 398 23.19 -1.30 1.84
CA ARG A 398 24.66 -1.32 1.87
C ARG A 398 25.28 -0.58 3.06
N VAL A 399 24.50 0.21 3.79
CA VAL A 399 24.92 0.91 5.00
C VAL A 399 24.65 -0.01 6.20
N GLY A 400 25.66 -0.29 6.99
CA GLY A 400 25.55 -1.18 8.14
C GLY A 400 24.46 -0.74 9.11
N LYS A 401 23.77 -1.69 9.73
CA LYS A 401 22.64 -1.49 10.66
C LYS A 401 21.41 -0.80 10.05
N LEU A 402 21.41 -0.44 8.77
CA LEU A 402 20.29 0.23 8.10
C LEU A 402 19.49 -0.71 7.22
N TRP A 403 18.21 -0.85 7.56
CA TRP A 403 17.24 -1.67 6.86
C TRP A 403 16.15 -0.80 6.26
N VAL A 404 15.50 -1.28 5.22
CA VAL A 404 14.39 -0.58 4.57
C VAL A 404 13.21 -1.52 4.36
N ASN A 405 12.02 -1.02 4.64
CA ASN A 405 10.74 -1.68 4.32
C ASN A 405 9.78 -0.62 3.79
N ALA A 406 9.91 -0.30 2.50
CA ALA A 406 9.20 0.82 1.86
C ALA A 406 9.03 0.62 0.35
N GLY A 407 8.19 1.45 -0.26
CA GLY A 407 7.99 1.41 -1.71
C GLY A 407 6.82 0.53 -2.16
N HIS A 408 5.84 0.27 -1.29
CA HIS A 408 4.72 -0.64 -1.53
C HIS A 408 3.64 -0.09 -2.49
N GLY A 409 3.78 1.13 -2.98
CA GLY A 409 2.87 1.74 -3.95
C GLY A 409 1.41 1.71 -3.49
N THR A 410 0.53 1.16 -4.33
CA THR A 410 -0.90 0.98 -4.03
C THR A 410 -1.22 -0.26 -3.20
N LEU A 411 -0.27 -1.16 -3.01
CA LEU A 411 -0.48 -2.47 -2.41
C LEU A 411 -0.04 -2.55 -0.94
N GLY A 412 0.24 -1.40 -0.31
CA GLY A 412 0.76 -1.36 1.07
C GLY A 412 -0.14 -2.07 2.09
N TRP A 413 -1.45 -2.02 1.95
CA TRP A 413 -2.38 -2.77 2.80
C TRP A 413 -2.32 -4.28 2.51
N THR A 414 -2.38 -4.66 1.23
CA THR A 414 -2.26 -6.07 0.80
C THR A 414 -0.93 -6.70 1.26
N HIS A 415 0.16 -5.96 1.21
CA HIS A 415 1.51 -6.46 1.51
C HIS A 415 1.95 -6.27 2.97
N GLY A 416 1.21 -5.48 3.77
CA GLY A 416 1.69 -4.95 5.04
C GLY A 416 2.08 -6.01 6.06
N ALA A 417 1.23 -6.99 6.30
CA ALA A 417 1.49 -8.07 7.25
C ALA A 417 2.70 -8.91 6.85
N GLY A 418 2.77 -9.31 5.57
CA GLY A 418 3.87 -10.12 5.04
C GLY A 418 5.19 -9.38 4.97
N SER A 419 5.18 -8.10 4.58
CA SER A 419 6.39 -7.28 4.57
C SER A 419 6.98 -7.12 5.97
N GLY A 420 6.12 -6.92 6.98
CA GLY A 420 6.54 -6.85 8.38
C GLY A 420 7.13 -8.16 8.88
N LYS A 421 6.47 -9.28 8.56
CA LYS A 421 6.95 -10.63 8.90
C LYS A 421 8.30 -10.93 8.24
N ALA A 422 8.41 -10.66 6.93
CA ALA A 422 9.64 -10.88 6.18
C ALA A 422 10.80 -10.03 6.72
N MET A 423 10.56 -8.76 7.07
CA MET A 423 11.58 -7.90 7.66
C MET A 423 12.05 -8.46 9.01
N ALA A 424 11.15 -8.94 9.85
CA ALA A 424 11.51 -9.52 11.14
C ALA A 424 12.30 -10.84 10.97
N GLU A 425 11.93 -11.68 10.01
CA GLU A 425 12.68 -12.90 9.65
C GLU A 425 14.11 -12.56 9.21
N LEU A 426 14.26 -11.63 8.27
CA LEU A 426 15.58 -11.19 7.79
C LEU A 426 16.47 -10.62 8.90
N LEU A 427 15.91 -9.77 9.78
CA LEU A 427 16.63 -9.21 10.93
C LEU A 427 17.03 -10.29 11.94
N SER A 428 16.27 -11.38 12.03
CA SER A 428 16.57 -12.54 12.87
C SER A 428 17.47 -13.57 12.18
N GLY A 429 18.03 -13.25 10.99
CA GLY A 429 18.92 -14.15 10.25
C GLY A 429 18.24 -15.26 9.47
N GLU A 430 16.91 -15.19 9.33
CA GLU A 430 16.11 -16.12 8.54
C GLU A 430 15.87 -15.56 7.13
N VAL A 431 15.67 -16.43 6.14
CA VAL A 431 15.25 -16.04 4.79
C VAL A 431 13.78 -16.41 4.61
N PRO A 432 12.90 -15.43 4.32
CA PRO A 432 11.48 -15.69 4.13
C PRO A 432 11.22 -16.70 3.01
N ALA A 433 10.30 -17.64 3.23
CA ALA A 433 9.98 -18.72 2.30
C ALA A 433 9.08 -18.24 1.15
N MET A 434 9.56 -17.30 0.32
CA MET A 434 8.88 -16.82 -0.88
C MET A 434 9.88 -16.44 -1.97
N ASN A 435 9.42 -16.49 -3.22
CA ASN A 435 10.23 -16.05 -4.37
C ASN A 435 10.17 -14.53 -4.51
N PHE A 436 11.03 -13.85 -3.75
CA PHE A 436 11.11 -12.40 -3.69
C PHE A 436 12.55 -11.90 -3.62
N GLY A 437 12.87 -10.80 -4.30
CA GLY A 437 14.20 -10.20 -4.32
C GLY A 437 14.45 -9.29 -3.12
N PHE A 438 14.88 -9.85 -2.00
CA PHE A 438 15.23 -9.08 -0.81
C PHE A 438 16.55 -8.33 -0.97
N LEU A 439 16.61 -7.10 -0.45
CA LEU A 439 17.86 -6.35 -0.38
C LEU A 439 18.84 -7.02 0.61
N GLY A 440 20.12 -7.05 0.24
CA GLY A 440 21.18 -7.62 1.08
C GLY A 440 21.20 -9.15 1.15
N VAL A 441 20.23 -9.83 0.54
CA VAL A 441 20.19 -11.29 0.45
C VAL A 441 20.62 -11.71 -0.95
N GLN A 442 21.68 -12.52 -1.04
CA GLN A 442 22.04 -13.14 -2.31
C GLN A 442 20.99 -14.21 -2.66
N ALA A 443 20.39 -14.11 -3.83
CA ALA A 443 19.53 -15.17 -4.34
C ALA A 443 20.34 -16.50 -4.34
N PRO A 444 19.75 -17.63 -3.88
CA PRO A 444 20.41 -18.91 -4.01
C PRO A 444 20.79 -19.11 -5.49
N ARG A 445 22.07 -19.38 -5.75
CA ARG A 445 22.50 -19.73 -7.12
C ARG A 445 21.64 -20.94 -7.53
N ALA A 446 20.87 -20.79 -8.61
CA ALA A 446 20.15 -21.91 -9.19
C ALA A 446 21.17 -23.05 -9.37
N VAL A 447 20.97 -24.13 -8.65
CA VAL A 447 21.75 -25.37 -8.88
C VAL A 447 21.39 -25.78 -10.29
N ARG A 448 22.31 -25.61 -11.24
CA ARG A 448 22.19 -26.19 -12.57
C ARG A 448 22.09 -27.71 -12.37
N GLY A 449 20.84 -28.19 -12.39
CA GLY A 449 20.59 -29.61 -12.43
C GLY A 449 21.30 -30.17 -13.65
N THR A 450 22.29 -30.99 -13.44
CA THR A 450 22.82 -31.92 -14.45
C THR A 450 21.68 -32.83 -14.85
N VAL A 451 21.10 -32.56 -16.03
CA VAL A 451 20.29 -33.54 -16.73
C VAL A 451 21.27 -34.65 -17.13
N THR A 452 21.29 -35.71 -16.36
CA THR A 452 21.88 -36.99 -16.85
C THR A 452 20.87 -37.63 -17.78
N ALA A 453 21.33 -37.93 -18.98
CA ALA A 453 20.65 -38.59 -20.08
C ALA A 453 19.95 -39.88 -19.71
#